data_fd0ad0560efab85835e036f6db1dd620
#
_entry.id   fd0ad0560efab85835e036f6db1dd620
#
_cell.length_a   1.000
_cell.length_b   1.000
_cell.length_c   1.000
_cell.angle_alpha   90.00
_cell.angle_beta   90.00
_cell.angle_gamma   90.00
#
_symmetry.space_group_name_H-M   'P 1'
#
loop_
_entity.id
_entity.type
_entity.pdbx_description
1 polymer ?
#
loop_
_entity_poly.entity_id
_entity_poly.type
_entity_poly.pdbx_seq_one_letter_code
_entity_poly.pdbx_strand_id
1 'polypeptide(L)'
;LLFLLSDINWRTELSSNLTKTNTVLENRKPIFIDSTAQGTANLDTNSFLKAGVTYAFIVIVSSNISSESYEQEIACALNNVNMGNNGNYYKLVSTFTGKCSKGDKLHITSYKNGGTWTLFATRAIFIPVS
;
A
#
# COMPACT_ATOMS: atom_id res chain seq x y z
N LEU A 1 21.91 -46.35 17.41
CA LEU A 1 21.71 -45.93 16.04
C LEU A 1 20.29 -45.44 15.79
N LEU A 2 19.26 -46.13 16.24
CA LEU A 2 17.85 -45.73 16.14
C LEU A 2 17.54 -44.45 16.89
N PHE A 3 18.14 -44.25 18.05
CA PHE A 3 18.00 -42.99 18.80
C PHE A 3 18.56 -41.81 18.03
N LEU A 4 19.70 -41.98 17.36
CA LEU A 4 20.34 -40.91 16.60
C LEU A 4 19.48 -40.51 15.39
N LEU A 5 18.93 -41.48 14.66
CA LEU A 5 18.04 -41.22 13.52
C LEU A 5 16.75 -40.51 13.95
N SER A 6 16.15 -40.95 15.06
CA SER A 6 14.95 -40.32 15.61
C SER A 6 15.21 -38.88 16.04
N ASP A 7 16.35 -38.61 16.67
CA ASP A 7 16.75 -37.25 17.06
C ASP A 7 16.98 -36.34 15.85
N ILE A 8 17.62 -36.83 14.80
CA ILE A 8 17.82 -36.08 13.56
C ILE A 8 16.48 -35.74 12.89
N ASN A 9 15.54 -36.70 12.81
CA ASN A 9 14.23 -36.50 12.22
C ASN A 9 13.44 -35.42 13.00
N TRP A 10 13.46 -35.48 14.32
CA TRP A 10 12.78 -34.50 15.17
C TRP A 10 13.31 -33.11 14.97
N ARG A 11 14.63 -32.91 14.88
CA ARG A 11 15.28 -31.64 14.61
C ARG A 11 14.92 -31.09 13.23
N THR A 12 14.88 -31.93 12.23
CA THR A 12 14.51 -31.56 10.86
C THR A 12 13.05 -31.08 10.79
N GLU A 13 12.13 -31.79 11.42
CA GLU A 13 10.73 -31.42 11.49
C GLU A 13 10.52 -30.08 12.22
N LEU A 14 11.18 -29.89 13.36
CA LEU A 14 11.11 -28.65 14.13
C LEU A 14 11.62 -27.47 13.30
N SER A 15 12.76 -27.62 12.66
CA SER A 15 13.35 -26.58 11.80
C SER A 15 12.41 -26.22 10.64
N SER A 16 11.81 -27.22 9.98
CA SER A 16 10.84 -27.01 8.91
C SER A 16 9.59 -26.27 9.39
N ASN A 17 9.05 -26.64 10.56
CA ASN A 17 7.88 -25.99 11.14
C ASN A 17 8.17 -24.55 11.55
N LEU A 18 9.34 -24.25 12.11
CA LEU A 18 9.75 -22.91 12.44
C LEU A 18 9.86 -22.05 11.19
N THR A 19 10.42 -22.57 10.11
CA THR A 19 10.51 -21.86 8.83
C THR A 19 9.13 -21.53 8.27
N LYS A 20 8.20 -22.47 8.30
CA LYS A 20 6.80 -22.26 7.86
C LYS A 20 6.11 -21.19 8.70
N THR A 21 6.28 -21.22 10.02
CA THR A 21 5.70 -20.23 10.94
C THR A 21 6.26 -18.85 10.66
N ASN A 22 7.56 -18.71 10.47
CA ASN A 22 8.19 -17.45 10.13
C ASN A 22 7.69 -16.90 8.79
N THR A 23 7.50 -17.75 7.79
CA THR A 23 6.94 -17.33 6.49
C THR A 23 5.52 -16.80 6.63
N VAL A 24 4.67 -17.46 7.42
CA VAL A 24 3.31 -16.98 7.70
C VAL A 24 3.33 -15.63 8.41
N LEU A 25 4.19 -15.44 9.39
CA LEU A 25 4.33 -14.16 10.11
C LEU A 25 4.79 -13.03 9.18
N GLU A 26 5.79 -13.30 8.33
CA GLU A 26 6.24 -12.32 7.34
C GLU A 26 5.13 -11.91 6.37
N ASN A 27 4.31 -12.87 5.92
CA ASN A 27 3.20 -12.58 5.00
C ASN A 27 2.05 -11.82 5.66
N ARG A 28 2.05 -11.69 6.98
CA ARG A 28 1.01 -10.98 7.75
C ARG A 28 1.44 -9.61 8.24
N LYS A 29 2.66 -9.19 7.98
CA LYS A 29 3.14 -7.86 8.38
C LYS A 29 2.49 -6.77 7.53
N PRO A 30 2.01 -5.68 8.14
CA PRO A 30 1.60 -4.49 7.39
C PRO A 30 2.78 -3.89 6.62
N ILE A 31 2.47 -3.31 5.47
CA ILE A 31 3.45 -2.65 4.60
C ILE A 31 3.08 -1.19 4.52
N PHE A 32 4.06 -0.31 4.76
CA PHE A 32 3.90 1.14 4.74
C PHE A 32 4.68 1.73 3.57
N ILE A 33 4.02 2.53 2.78
CA ILE A 33 4.62 3.21 1.61
C ILE A 33 4.38 4.71 1.76
N ASP A 34 5.45 5.49 1.62
CA ASP A 34 5.40 6.95 1.62
C ASP A 34 5.92 7.48 0.29
N SER A 35 5.26 8.49 -0.26
CA SER A 35 5.68 9.17 -1.47
C SER A 35 5.39 10.67 -1.37
N THR A 36 6.29 11.47 -1.92
CA THR A 36 6.12 12.92 -2.06
C THR A 36 6.05 13.36 -3.51
N ALA A 37 5.89 12.41 -4.43
CA ALA A 37 5.71 12.73 -5.85
C ALA A 37 4.43 13.54 -6.04
N GLN A 38 4.54 14.68 -6.71
CA GLN A 38 3.44 15.58 -6.97
C GLN A 38 2.72 15.21 -8.28
N GLY A 39 1.43 15.47 -8.32
CA GLY A 39 0.61 15.31 -9.51
C GLY A 39 0.04 13.90 -9.62
N THR A 40 0.73 13.04 -10.31
CA THR A 40 0.30 11.65 -10.55
C THR A 40 1.27 10.68 -9.91
N ALA A 41 0.76 9.73 -9.16
CA ALA A 41 1.56 8.69 -8.52
C ALA A 41 1.04 7.31 -8.86
N ASN A 42 1.96 6.41 -9.24
CA ASN A 42 1.67 4.99 -9.37
C ASN A 42 2.33 4.26 -8.22
N LEU A 43 1.54 3.53 -7.46
CA LEU A 43 2.06 2.62 -6.45
C LEU A 43 2.28 1.26 -7.13
N ASP A 44 3.55 0.91 -7.34
CA ASP A 44 3.91 -0.35 -7.97
C ASP A 44 3.83 -1.49 -6.97
N THR A 45 2.65 -2.12 -6.90
CA THR A 45 2.39 -3.21 -5.97
C THR A 45 3.29 -4.44 -6.23
N ASN A 46 3.82 -4.59 -7.43
CA ASN A 46 4.78 -5.66 -7.74
C ASN A 46 6.09 -5.52 -6.96
N SER A 47 6.46 -4.30 -6.59
CA SER A 47 7.73 -4.05 -5.89
C SER A 47 7.66 -4.28 -4.39
N PHE A 48 6.47 -4.27 -3.76
CA PHE A 48 6.37 -4.35 -2.31
C PHE A 48 5.32 -5.32 -1.76
N LEU A 49 4.31 -5.74 -2.53
CA LEU A 49 3.35 -6.75 -2.08
C LEU A 49 3.86 -8.16 -2.31
N LYS A 50 3.45 -9.08 -1.45
CA LYS A 50 3.80 -10.49 -1.54
C LYS A 50 2.76 -11.27 -2.34
N ALA A 51 3.24 -12.20 -3.17
CA ALA A 51 2.38 -13.06 -3.97
C ALA A 51 1.51 -13.95 -3.10
N GLY A 52 0.28 -14.20 -3.54
CA GLY A 52 -0.65 -15.10 -2.85
C GLY A 52 -1.32 -14.50 -1.61
N VAL A 53 -1.13 -13.23 -1.35
CA VAL A 53 -1.70 -12.52 -0.21
C VAL A 53 -2.67 -11.45 -0.69
N THR A 54 -3.84 -11.38 -0.07
CA THR A 54 -4.79 -10.28 -0.27
C THR A 54 -4.59 -9.24 0.82
N TYR A 55 -4.55 -7.97 0.42
CA TYR A 55 -4.34 -6.84 1.32
C TYR A 55 -5.55 -5.92 1.34
N ALA A 56 -5.98 -5.52 2.52
CA ALA A 56 -6.78 -4.31 2.66
C ALA A 56 -5.84 -3.12 2.63
N PHE A 57 -6.19 -2.05 1.92
CA PHE A 57 -5.35 -0.87 1.87
C PHE A 57 -6.10 0.40 2.30
N ILE A 58 -5.32 1.34 2.81
CA ILE A 58 -5.74 2.71 3.07
C ILE A 58 -4.69 3.60 2.42
N VAL A 59 -5.12 4.45 1.50
CA VAL A 59 -4.28 5.47 0.89
C VAL A 59 -4.76 6.83 1.36
N ILE A 60 -3.84 7.62 1.89
CA ILE A 60 -4.10 8.99 2.36
C ILE A 60 -3.23 9.94 1.56
N VAL A 61 -3.85 10.90 0.89
CA VAL A 61 -3.17 11.95 0.16
C VAL A 61 -3.46 13.29 0.85
N SER A 62 -2.41 13.97 1.28
CA SER A 62 -2.49 15.32 1.85
C SER A 62 -1.89 16.29 0.87
N SER A 63 -2.62 17.34 0.48
CA SER A 63 -2.15 18.31 -0.47
C SER A 63 -2.59 19.72 -0.13
N ASN A 64 -1.70 20.68 -0.34
CA ASN A 64 -1.97 22.11 -0.20
C ASN A 64 -1.52 22.82 -1.48
N ILE A 65 -2.28 23.85 -1.88
CA ILE A 65 -1.96 24.73 -2.99
C ILE A 65 -1.50 26.08 -2.43
N SER A 66 -0.75 26.83 -3.21
CA SER A 66 -0.14 28.11 -2.82
C SER A 66 -1.15 29.25 -2.55
N SER A 67 -2.42 29.09 -2.87
CA SER A 67 -3.46 30.11 -2.64
C SER A 67 -4.80 29.46 -2.38
N GLU A 68 -5.59 30.10 -1.51
CA GLU A 68 -6.96 29.70 -1.18
C GLU A 68 -7.95 29.88 -2.33
N SER A 69 -7.56 30.59 -3.38
CA SER A 69 -8.41 30.85 -4.55
C SER A 69 -8.49 29.67 -5.52
N TYR A 70 -7.62 28.70 -5.39
CA TYR A 70 -7.54 27.57 -6.33
C TYR A 70 -8.17 26.32 -5.77
N GLU A 71 -8.85 25.62 -6.66
CA GLU A 71 -9.41 24.30 -6.39
C GLU A 71 -8.42 23.19 -6.73
N GLN A 72 -8.53 22.13 -6.02
CA GLN A 72 -7.82 20.88 -6.30
C GLN A 72 -8.74 19.67 -6.20
N GLU A 73 -8.35 18.60 -6.87
CA GLU A 73 -9.04 17.32 -6.83
C GLU A 73 -8.03 16.19 -6.81
N ILE A 74 -8.27 15.20 -5.97
CA ILE A 74 -7.48 13.99 -5.87
C ILE A 74 -8.39 12.81 -6.16
N ALA A 75 -7.96 11.93 -7.06
CA ALA A 75 -8.66 10.71 -7.41
C ALA A 75 -7.74 9.51 -7.24
N CYS A 76 -8.32 8.36 -6.98
CA CYS A 76 -7.62 7.08 -6.93
C CYS A 76 -8.34 6.06 -7.79
N ALA A 77 -7.59 5.30 -8.57
CA ALA A 77 -8.09 4.20 -9.38
C ALA A 77 -7.35 2.90 -9.05
N LEU A 78 -8.09 1.82 -9.00
CA LEU A 78 -7.56 0.46 -8.86
C LEU A 78 -7.86 -0.29 -10.16
N ASN A 79 -6.82 -0.73 -10.84
CA ASN A 79 -6.92 -1.40 -12.14
C ASN A 79 -7.78 -0.62 -13.15
N ASN A 80 -7.56 0.70 -13.22
CA ASN A 80 -8.30 1.65 -14.06
C ASN A 80 -9.78 1.86 -13.69
N VAL A 81 -10.21 1.35 -12.54
CA VAL A 81 -11.55 1.61 -12.02
C VAL A 81 -11.47 2.72 -10.97
N ASN A 82 -12.17 3.82 -11.20
CA ASN A 82 -12.18 4.94 -10.28
C ASN A 82 -12.82 4.52 -8.93
N MET A 83 -12.10 4.79 -7.85
CA MET A 83 -12.55 4.49 -6.49
C MET A 83 -13.21 5.69 -5.81
N GLY A 84 -13.04 6.87 -6.34
CA GLY A 84 -13.58 8.11 -5.82
C GLY A 84 -12.70 9.31 -6.13
N ASN A 85 -13.32 10.47 -6.07
CA ASN A 85 -12.69 11.77 -6.25
C ASN A 85 -13.02 12.64 -5.04
N ASN A 86 -12.03 13.36 -4.53
CA ASN A 86 -12.22 14.34 -3.47
C ASN A 86 -11.68 15.68 -3.95
N GLY A 87 -12.42 16.74 -3.72
CA GLY A 87 -12.03 18.08 -4.11
C GLY A 87 -12.20 19.09 -2.98
N ASN A 88 -11.35 20.09 -2.96
CA ASN A 88 -11.44 21.21 -2.05
C ASN A 88 -10.55 22.36 -2.54
N TYR A 89 -10.77 23.53 -1.98
CA TYR A 89 -9.86 24.65 -2.14
C TYR A 89 -8.67 24.49 -1.19
N TYR A 90 -7.53 25.00 -1.60
CA TYR A 90 -6.35 25.23 -0.78
C TYR A 90 -5.77 24.00 -0.07
N LYS A 91 -6.48 23.39 0.86
CA LYS A 91 -6.04 22.23 1.64
C LYS A 91 -6.98 21.05 1.44
N LEU A 92 -6.41 19.90 1.18
CA LEU A 92 -7.19 18.68 0.96
C LEU A 92 -6.50 17.48 1.62
N VAL A 93 -7.29 16.68 2.30
CA VAL A 93 -6.91 15.33 2.73
C VAL A 93 -7.90 14.35 2.13
N SER A 94 -7.40 13.43 1.32
CA SER A 94 -8.21 12.41 0.65
C SER A 94 -7.83 11.04 1.15
N THR A 95 -8.83 10.21 1.44
CA THR A 95 -8.63 8.84 1.91
C THR A 95 -9.35 7.87 0.98
N PHE A 96 -8.64 6.84 0.54
CA PHE A 96 -9.17 5.78 -0.32
C PHE A 96 -8.91 4.44 0.33
N THR A 97 -9.91 3.56 0.33
CA THR A 97 -9.80 2.23 0.92
C THR A 97 -10.28 1.16 -0.06
N GLY A 98 -9.74 -0.02 0.05
CA GLY A 98 -10.12 -1.15 -0.77
C GLY A 98 -9.27 -2.38 -0.47
N LYS A 99 -9.33 -3.34 -1.37
CA LYS A 99 -8.52 -4.55 -1.33
C LYS A 99 -7.74 -4.72 -2.62
N CYS A 100 -6.53 -5.22 -2.52
CA CYS A 100 -5.67 -5.49 -3.67
C CYS A 100 -4.75 -6.67 -3.41
N SER A 101 -4.09 -7.10 -4.47
CA SER A 101 -3.05 -8.14 -4.47
C SER A 101 -1.86 -7.67 -5.29
N LYS A 102 -0.74 -8.36 -5.14
CA LYS A 102 0.45 -8.09 -5.96
C LYS A 102 0.11 -8.11 -7.45
N GLY A 103 0.53 -7.08 -8.16
CA GLY A 103 0.27 -6.89 -9.58
C GLY A 103 -0.88 -5.95 -9.88
N ASP A 104 -1.73 -5.64 -8.91
CA ASP A 104 -2.78 -4.64 -9.08
C ASP A 104 -2.19 -3.24 -9.27
N LYS A 105 -2.83 -2.44 -10.11
CA LYS A 105 -2.39 -1.07 -10.41
C LYS A 105 -3.17 -0.09 -9.54
N LEU A 106 -2.48 0.54 -8.61
CA LEU A 106 -3.03 1.59 -7.77
C LEU A 106 -2.48 2.93 -8.23
N HIS A 107 -3.35 3.76 -8.77
CA HIS A 107 -3.00 4.99 -9.46
C HIS A 107 -3.68 6.18 -8.82
N ILE A 108 -2.90 7.20 -8.45
CA ILE A 108 -3.39 8.43 -7.87
C ILE A 108 -3.19 9.54 -8.87
N THR A 109 -4.27 10.26 -9.18
CA THR A 109 -4.24 11.45 -10.03
C THR A 109 -4.60 12.68 -9.24
N SER A 110 -4.03 13.80 -9.63
CA SER A 110 -4.34 15.08 -9.01
C SER A 110 -4.57 16.13 -10.08
N TYR A 111 -5.45 17.06 -9.76
CA TYR A 111 -5.78 18.21 -10.57
C TYR A 111 -5.81 19.47 -9.69
N LYS A 112 -5.37 20.58 -10.26
CA LYS A 112 -5.55 21.90 -9.68
C LYS A 112 -5.82 22.91 -10.80
N ASN A 113 -6.63 23.91 -10.53
CA ASN A 113 -6.95 24.93 -11.52
C ASN A 113 -6.01 26.12 -11.48
N GLY A 114 -4.99 26.11 -10.65
CA GLY A 114 -3.95 27.14 -10.58
C GLY A 114 -3.05 26.98 -9.37
N GLY A 115 -2.06 27.85 -9.26
CA GLY A 115 -1.09 27.82 -8.17
C GLY A 115 -0.08 26.67 -8.28
N THR A 116 0.62 26.44 -7.20
CA THR A 116 1.60 25.34 -7.07
C THR A 116 1.30 24.51 -5.86
N TRP A 117 1.65 23.22 -5.92
CA TRP A 117 1.60 22.37 -4.74
C TRP A 117 2.65 22.81 -3.73
N THR A 118 2.24 23.21 -2.54
CA THR A 118 3.13 23.51 -1.42
C THR A 118 3.34 22.31 -0.52
N LEU A 119 2.39 21.38 -0.53
CA LEU A 119 2.46 20.08 0.10
C LEU A 119 1.80 19.07 -0.84
N PHE A 120 2.43 17.93 -1.03
CA PHE A 120 1.82 16.77 -1.66
C PHE A 120 2.47 15.52 -1.10
N ALA A 121 1.75 14.79 -0.27
CA ALA A 121 2.24 13.61 0.39
C ALA A 121 1.22 12.49 0.28
N THR A 122 1.67 11.33 -0.17
CA THR A 122 0.87 10.10 -0.24
C THR A 122 1.41 9.10 0.77
N ARG A 123 0.54 8.58 1.61
CA ARG A 123 0.83 7.47 2.52
C ARG A 123 -0.12 6.33 2.23
N ALA A 124 0.42 5.14 2.10
CA ALA A 124 -0.38 3.94 1.91
C ALA A 124 0.00 2.89 2.95
N ILE A 125 -1.02 2.21 3.46
CA ILE A 125 -0.88 1.11 4.41
C ILE A 125 -1.56 -0.09 3.79
N PHE A 126 -0.84 -1.21 3.69
CA PHE A 126 -1.34 -2.48 3.16
C PHE A 126 -1.34 -3.51 4.28
N ILE A 127 -2.52 -4.00 4.64
CA ILE A 127 -2.72 -4.92 5.75
C ILE A 127 -3.15 -6.27 5.19
N PRO A 128 -2.38 -7.34 5.38
CA PRO A 128 -2.77 -8.67 4.93
C PRO A 128 -4.09 -9.12 5.58
N VAL A 129 -5.03 -9.58 4.76
CA VAL A 129 -6.35 -10.05 5.22
C VAL A 129 -6.65 -11.50 4.84
N SER A 130 -5.74 -12.11 4.08
CA SER A 130 -5.86 -13.54 3.78
C SER A 130 -4.52 -14.15 3.41
#